data_da53f0ec4a297a7a70eec3030635b778
#
_entry.id   da53f0ec4a297a7a70eec3030635b778
#
_cell.length_a   1.000
_cell.length_b   1.000
_cell.length_c   1.000
_cell.angle_alpha   90.00
_cell.angle_beta   90.00
_cell.angle_gamma   90.00
#
_symmetry.space_group_name_H-M   'P 1'
#
loop_
_entity.id
_entity.type
_entity.pdbx_description
1 polymer ?
#
loop_
_entity_poly.entity_id
_entity_poly.type
_entity_poly.pdbx_seq_one_letter_code
_entity_poly.pdbx_strand_id
1 'polypeptide(L)'
;VDALIVISLPPTEEEFDSMLNLGIPVSLVGMHHKRCSSVAIDDVASSRTATQHLVNQGHKKIGLMSGRPDDPFNFSVPQDRRKGFMQALAENGLEWVPSREVHGDFTMHTASRAMDDLLARPNRPTAIFCESDEMAFGAMQAARRHGLKVPDDISIIGFDGHEMAEYSDLTTMEQPVQLMGEMAAWSIMERIRKPSAEPHSLVLPTTLVVRNSTRR
;
A
#
# COMPACT_ATOMS: atom_id res chain seq x y z
N VAL A 1 -26.00 -16.47 7.04
CA VAL A 1 -25.48 -15.58 5.98
C VAL A 1 -25.45 -16.35 4.68
N ASP A 2 -25.64 -15.66 3.55
CA ASP A 2 -25.76 -16.28 2.22
C ASP A 2 -24.46 -16.21 1.43
N ALA A 3 -23.51 -15.39 1.89
CA ALA A 3 -22.19 -15.23 1.29
C ALA A 3 -21.21 -14.54 2.26
N LEU A 4 -19.93 -14.52 1.92
CA LEU A 4 -18.87 -13.90 2.72
C LEU A 4 -17.94 -13.06 1.84
N ILE A 5 -17.64 -11.83 2.25
CA ILE A 5 -16.55 -11.02 1.70
C ILE A 5 -15.50 -10.85 2.79
N VAL A 6 -14.26 -11.23 2.50
CA VAL A 6 -13.11 -11.08 3.39
C VAL A 6 -12.22 -9.99 2.83
N ILE A 7 -11.90 -8.98 3.66
CA ILE A 7 -11.16 -7.79 3.22
C ILE A 7 -9.83 -7.71 3.98
N SER A 8 -8.74 -7.64 3.25
CA SER A 8 -7.38 -7.32 3.69
C SER A 8 -6.69 -8.25 4.69
N LEU A 9 -7.39 -9.07 5.44
CA LEU A 9 -6.77 -10.02 6.38
C LEU A 9 -6.75 -11.42 5.75
N PRO A 10 -5.57 -11.96 5.40
CA PRO A 10 -5.48 -13.30 4.83
C PRO A 10 -5.82 -14.34 5.90
N PRO A 11 -6.87 -15.16 5.67
CA PRO A 11 -7.14 -16.29 6.54
C PRO A 11 -6.00 -17.30 6.49
N THR A 12 -5.79 -18.02 7.59
CA THR A 12 -4.98 -19.23 7.57
C THR A 12 -5.61 -20.28 6.65
N GLU A 13 -4.85 -21.28 6.18
CA GLU A 13 -5.40 -22.36 5.35
C GLU A 13 -6.54 -23.10 6.06
N GLU A 14 -6.47 -23.30 7.39
CA GLU A 14 -7.51 -23.94 8.18
C GLU A 14 -8.79 -23.11 8.25
N GLU A 15 -8.66 -21.79 8.49
CA GLU A 15 -9.80 -20.87 8.46
C GLU A 15 -10.41 -20.79 7.07
N PHE A 16 -9.56 -20.80 6.03
CA PHE A 16 -9.98 -20.77 4.65
C PHE A 16 -10.78 -22.04 4.28
N ASP A 17 -10.29 -23.21 4.67
CA ASP A 17 -11.01 -24.48 4.51
C ASP A 17 -12.34 -24.45 5.25
N SER A 18 -12.36 -23.91 6.46
CA SER A 18 -13.58 -23.76 7.25
C SER A 18 -14.62 -22.87 6.55
N MET A 19 -14.18 -21.74 5.98
CA MET A 19 -15.07 -20.86 5.21
C MET A 19 -15.64 -21.53 3.96
N LEU A 20 -14.80 -22.24 3.20
CA LEU A 20 -15.25 -22.95 1.99
C LEU A 20 -16.21 -24.10 2.31
N ASN A 21 -16.02 -24.78 3.44
CA ASN A 21 -16.89 -25.86 3.90
C ASN A 21 -18.29 -25.39 4.32
N LEU A 22 -18.49 -24.07 4.49
CA LEU A 22 -19.84 -23.52 4.70
C LEU A 22 -20.76 -23.69 3.48
N GLY A 23 -20.19 -23.99 2.31
CA GLY A 23 -20.97 -24.17 1.06
C GLY A 23 -21.59 -22.88 0.52
N ILE A 24 -21.15 -21.72 1.00
CA ILE A 24 -21.58 -20.40 0.55
C ILE A 24 -20.51 -19.73 -0.33
N PRO A 25 -20.88 -18.81 -1.23
CA PRO A 25 -19.92 -18.03 -2.00
C PRO A 25 -19.00 -17.20 -1.11
N VAL A 26 -17.67 -17.25 -1.41
CA VAL A 26 -16.64 -16.43 -0.76
C VAL A 26 -15.96 -15.57 -1.80
N SER A 27 -15.75 -14.29 -1.50
CA SER A 27 -14.93 -13.36 -2.29
C SER A 27 -13.91 -12.67 -1.41
N LEU A 28 -12.68 -12.55 -1.91
CA LEU A 28 -11.57 -11.89 -1.22
C LEU A 28 -11.32 -10.52 -1.83
N VAL A 29 -10.98 -9.54 -0.99
CA VAL A 29 -10.56 -8.20 -1.43
C VAL A 29 -9.18 -7.90 -0.85
N GLY A 30 -8.25 -7.46 -1.72
CA GLY A 30 -6.87 -7.16 -1.35
C GLY A 30 -5.94 -8.37 -1.26
N MET A 31 -6.41 -9.56 -1.66
CA MET A 31 -5.62 -10.79 -1.69
C MET A 31 -6.13 -11.74 -2.77
N HIS A 32 -5.33 -12.74 -3.13
CA HIS A 32 -5.70 -13.77 -4.11
C HIS A 32 -5.72 -15.16 -3.51
N HIS A 33 -6.72 -15.95 -3.92
CA HIS A 33 -6.73 -17.38 -3.64
C HIS A 33 -7.45 -18.13 -4.76
N LYS A 34 -6.85 -19.26 -5.21
CA LYS A 34 -7.30 -20.01 -6.39
C LYS A 34 -8.67 -20.70 -6.26
N ARG A 35 -9.17 -20.90 -5.05
CA ARG A 35 -10.43 -21.63 -4.79
C ARG A 35 -11.65 -20.72 -4.64
N CYS A 36 -11.49 -19.41 -4.63
CA CYS A 36 -12.59 -18.45 -4.52
C CYS A 36 -12.35 -17.21 -5.36
N SER A 37 -13.40 -16.42 -5.56
CA SER A 37 -13.28 -15.16 -6.27
C SER A 37 -12.41 -14.18 -5.48
N SER A 38 -11.64 -13.38 -6.18
CA SER A 38 -10.76 -12.39 -5.57
C SER A 38 -10.64 -11.13 -6.41
N VAL A 39 -10.50 -10.00 -5.75
CA VAL A 39 -10.24 -8.69 -6.35
C VAL A 39 -9.07 -8.05 -5.60
N ALA A 40 -8.00 -7.73 -6.29
CA ALA A 40 -6.83 -7.10 -5.70
C ALA A 40 -6.20 -6.10 -6.67
N ILE A 41 -5.17 -5.42 -6.22
CA ILE A 41 -4.26 -4.62 -7.04
C ILE A 41 -2.92 -5.35 -7.18
N ASP A 42 -2.05 -4.88 -8.07
CA ASP A 42 -0.64 -5.28 -8.09
C ASP A 42 0.18 -4.32 -7.22
N ASP A 43 0.38 -4.68 -5.94
CA ASP A 43 1.11 -3.87 -4.96
C ASP A 43 2.58 -3.68 -5.37
N VAL A 44 3.20 -4.68 -6.02
CA VAL A 44 4.59 -4.59 -6.51
C VAL A 44 4.70 -3.55 -7.63
N ALA A 45 3.85 -3.67 -8.67
CA ALA A 45 3.87 -2.74 -9.81
C ALA A 45 3.48 -1.32 -9.38
N SER A 46 2.52 -1.18 -8.48
CA SER A 46 2.04 0.10 -7.98
C SER A 46 3.13 0.82 -7.17
N SER A 47 3.81 0.11 -6.26
CA SER A 47 4.89 0.67 -5.44
C SER A 47 6.14 0.99 -6.26
N ARG A 48 6.43 0.16 -7.29
CA ARG A 48 7.47 0.46 -8.27
C ARG A 48 7.15 1.78 -8.99
N THR A 49 5.89 2.01 -9.38
CA THR A 49 5.46 3.25 -10.03
C THR A 49 5.59 4.46 -9.10
N ALA A 50 5.17 4.35 -7.83
CA ALA A 50 5.31 5.39 -6.82
C ALA A 50 6.79 5.78 -6.61
N THR A 51 7.66 4.78 -6.49
CA THR A 51 9.11 5.00 -6.30
C THR A 51 9.75 5.59 -7.54
N GLN A 52 9.37 5.11 -8.74
CA GLN A 52 9.84 5.65 -10.01
C GLN A 52 9.47 7.13 -10.18
N HIS A 53 8.31 7.56 -9.68
CA HIS A 53 7.94 8.97 -9.65
C HIS A 53 8.97 9.81 -8.88
N LEU A 54 9.38 9.36 -7.68
CA LEU A 54 10.42 10.06 -6.90
C LEU A 54 11.78 10.08 -7.63
N VAL A 55 12.15 8.99 -8.28
CA VAL A 55 13.38 8.92 -9.11
C VAL A 55 13.31 9.90 -10.26
N ASN A 56 12.18 9.99 -10.97
CA ASN A 56 11.96 10.93 -12.08
C ASN A 56 12.02 12.38 -11.63
N GLN A 57 11.66 12.67 -10.37
CA GLN A 57 11.84 13.98 -9.72
C GLN A 57 13.33 14.25 -9.37
N GLY A 58 14.25 13.30 -9.63
CA GLY A 58 15.69 13.40 -9.45
C GLY A 58 16.19 13.06 -8.05
N HIS A 59 15.35 12.48 -7.19
CA HIS A 59 15.79 12.00 -5.89
C HIS A 59 16.71 10.79 -6.02
N LYS A 60 17.83 10.82 -5.29
CA LYS A 60 18.81 9.71 -5.22
C LYS A 60 18.89 9.11 -3.82
N LYS A 61 18.44 9.84 -2.80
CA LYS A 61 18.36 9.38 -1.42
C LYS A 61 16.89 9.21 -1.06
N ILE A 62 16.35 8.05 -1.40
CA ILE A 62 14.93 7.73 -1.17
C ILE A 62 14.84 6.80 0.03
N GLY A 63 13.94 7.11 0.94
CA GLY A 63 13.60 6.29 2.11
C GLY A 63 12.30 5.54 1.90
N LEU A 64 12.11 4.51 2.72
CA LEU A 64 10.88 3.72 2.79
C LEU A 64 10.30 3.81 4.21
N MET A 65 9.02 4.09 4.29
CA MET A 65 8.24 3.90 5.50
C MET A 65 7.27 2.75 5.27
N SER A 66 7.60 1.58 5.81
CA SER A 66 6.88 0.33 5.59
C SER A 66 5.99 -0.06 6.77
N GLY A 67 5.10 -1.02 6.53
CA GLY A 67 4.47 -1.80 7.59
C GLY A 67 5.48 -2.70 8.30
N ARG A 68 5.01 -3.53 9.24
CA ARG A 68 5.87 -4.51 9.92
C ARG A 68 6.24 -5.66 8.97
N PRO A 69 7.52 -6.04 8.91
CA PRO A 69 7.94 -7.17 8.06
C PRO A 69 7.50 -8.55 8.62
N ASP A 70 7.23 -8.61 9.92
CA ASP A 70 6.89 -9.82 10.70
C ASP A 70 5.45 -9.74 11.23
N ASP A 71 4.51 -9.42 10.34
CA ASP A 71 3.09 -9.40 10.70
C ASP A 71 2.59 -10.81 11.05
N PRO A 72 2.00 -11.00 12.27
CA PRO A 72 1.54 -12.31 12.72
C PRO A 72 0.36 -12.87 11.91
N PHE A 73 -0.30 -12.04 11.10
CA PHE A 73 -1.42 -12.42 10.24
C PHE A 73 -1.00 -12.76 8.80
N ASN A 74 0.31 -12.89 8.50
CA ASN A 74 0.80 -13.15 7.14
C ASN A 74 0.35 -12.11 6.09
N PHE A 75 0.16 -10.86 6.51
CA PHE A 75 -0.23 -9.78 5.63
C PHE A 75 0.93 -9.42 4.68
N SER A 76 0.80 -9.81 3.41
CA SER A 76 1.90 -9.71 2.42
C SER A 76 2.13 -8.31 1.86
N VAL A 77 1.19 -7.39 2.04
CA VAL A 77 1.23 -6.04 1.45
C VAL A 77 2.53 -5.30 1.74
N PRO A 78 3.07 -5.29 2.99
CA PRO A 78 4.34 -4.61 3.25
C PRO A 78 5.50 -5.19 2.42
N GLN A 79 5.58 -6.53 2.32
CA GLN A 79 6.62 -7.21 1.56
C GLN A 79 6.51 -6.92 0.06
N ASP A 80 5.29 -6.92 -0.49
CA ASP A 80 5.03 -6.66 -1.90
C ASP A 80 5.31 -5.20 -2.26
N ARG A 81 4.86 -4.24 -1.44
CA ARG A 81 5.16 -2.80 -1.62
C ARG A 81 6.65 -2.53 -1.49
N ARG A 82 7.31 -3.11 -0.48
CA ARG A 82 8.76 -3.04 -0.33
C ARG A 82 9.50 -3.62 -1.53
N LYS A 83 9.04 -4.75 -2.08
CA LYS A 83 9.61 -5.37 -3.29
C LYS A 83 9.53 -4.43 -4.48
N GLY A 84 8.40 -3.79 -4.72
CA GLY A 84 8.24 -2.78 -5.78
C GLY A 84 9.18 -1.59 -5.62
N PHE A 85 9.32 -1.08 -4.39
CA PHE A 85 10.27 -0.03 -4.05
C PHE A 85 11.72 -0.44 -4.40
N MET A 86 12.14 -1.63 -3.97
CA MET A 86 13.49 -2.15 -4.24
C MET A 86 13.75 -2.34 -5.73
N GLN A 87 12.76 -2.81 -6.49
CA GLN A 87 12.88 -2.95 -7.94
C GLN A 87 13.12 -1.61 -8.63
N ALA A 88 12.35 -0.57 -8.27
CA ALA A 88 12.54 0.76 -8.85
C ALA A 88 13.91 1.35 -8.55
N LEU A 89 14.45 1.17 -7.34
CA LEU A 89 15.82 1.60 -7.03
C LEU A 89 16.83 0.87 -7.90
N ALA A 90 16.75 -0.45 -8.00
CA ALA A 90 17.68 -1.28 -8.77
C ALA A 90 17.66 -0.93 -10.27
N GLU A 91 16.48 -0.77 -10.86
CA GLU A 91 16.28 -0.38 -12.27
C GLU A 91 16.93 0.97 -12.61
N ASN A 92 17.07 1.85 -11.62
CA ASN A 92 17.69 3.18 -11.78
C ASN A 92 19.12 3.28 -11.23
N GLY A 93 19.74 2.16 -10.88
CA GLY A 93 21.12 2.12 -10.35
C GLY A 93 21.27 2.82 -9.00
N LEU A 94 20.19 2.91 -8.22
CA LEU A 94 20.19 3.48 -6.89
C LEU A 94 20.39 2.40 -5.83
N GLU A 95 21.21 2.70 -4.83
CA GLU A 95 21.47 1.78 -3.73
C GLU A 95 20.35 1.86 -2.68
N TRP A 96 19.83 0.69 -2.29
CA TRP A 96 19.02 0.59 -1.07
C TRP A 96 19.90 0.68 0.17
N VAL A 97 19.56 1.58 1.07
CA VAL A 97 20.31 1.83 2.29
C VAL A 97 19.41 1.50 3.48
N PRO A 98 19.69 0.41 4.25
CA PRO A 98 18.84 -0.02 5.35
C PRO A 98 18.51 1.07 6.38
N SER A 99 19.47 1.97 6.63
CA SER A 99 19.25 3.09 7.57
C SER A 99 18.26 4.15 7.08
N ARG A 100 17.74 4.04 5.85
CA ARG A 100 16.67 4.88 5.32
C ARG A 100 15.31 4.19 5.31
N GLU A 101 15.22 2.98 5.86
CA GLU A 101 13.95 2.28 6.07
C GLU A 101 13.53 2.41 7.54
N VAL A 102 12.24 2.69 7.75
CA VAL A 102 11.59 2.75 9.07
C VAL A 102 10.20 2.13 8.98
N HIS A 103 9.68 1.69 10.12
CA HIS A 103 8.39 1.01 10.19
C HIS A 103 7.34 1.91 10.84
N GLY A 104 6.30 2.23 10.08
CA GLY A 104 5.18 3.09 10.48
C GLY A 104 3.94 2.33 10.93
N ASP A 105 3.93 1.01 10.75
CA ASP A 105 2.90 0.09 11.25
C ASP A 105 1.47 0.48 10.83
N PHE A 106 1.34 1.04 9.62
CA PHE A 106 0.08 1.52 9.04
C PHE A 106 -0.73 2.47 9.93
N THR A 107 -0.07 3.15 10.88
CA THR A 107 -0.71 4.16 11.71
C THR A 107 0.01 5.50 11.64
N MET A 108 -0.74 6.58 11.65
CA MET A 108 -0.21 7.94 11.68
C MET A 108 0.71 8.17 12.88
N HIS A 109 0.34 7.64 14.04
CA HIS A 109 1.10 7.86 15.30
C HIS A 109 2.48 7.19 15.24
N THR A 110 2.54 5.90 14.88
CA THR A 110 3.81 5.15 14.80
C THR A 110 4.69 5.71 13.68
N ALA A 111 4.09 6.01 12.52
CA ALA A 111 4.78 6.63 11.39
C ALA A 111 5.42 7.98 11.75
N SER A 112 4.70 8.81 12.51
CA SER A 112 5.20 10.10 12.97
C SER A 112 6.45 9.96 13.87
N ARG A 113 6.47 8.98 14.78
CA ARG A 113 7.64 8.68 15.64
C ARG A 113 8.79 8.08 14.83
N ALA A 114 8.50 7.13 13.95
CA ALA A 114 9.51 6.52 13.07
C ALA A 114 10.18 7.58 12.18
N MET A 115 9.40 8.56 11.72
CA MET A 115 9.92 9.67 10.93
C MET A 115 10.81 10.61 11.76
N ASP A 116 10.46 10.91 13.02
CA ASP A 116 11.33 11.68 13.93
C ASP A 116 12.71 11.02 14.05
N ASP A 117 12.74 9.69 14.26
CA ASP A 117 13.98 8.92 14.34
C ASP A 117 14.77 8.95 13.02
N LEU A 118 14.09 8.85 11.88
CA LEU A 118 14.71 8.88 10.56
C LEU A 118 15.35 10.26 10.27
N LEU A 119 14.64 11.33 10.59
CA LEU A 119 15.10 12.70 10.36
C LEU A 119 16.30 13.10 11.26
N ALA A 120 16.44 12.48 12.41
CA ALA A 120 17.59 12.66 13.30
C ALA A 120 18.89 12.00 12.77
N ARG A 121 18.81 11.10 11.79
CA ARG A 121 19.97 10.38 11.24
C ARG A 121 20.81 11.29 10.33
N PRO A 122 22.15 11.13 10.31
CA PRO A 122 23.04 12.04 9.55
C PRO A 122 22.88 11.92 8.02
N ASN A 123 22.41 10.79 7.52
CA ASN A 123 22.23 10.54 6.09
C ASN A 123 20.75 10.38 5.71
N ARG A 124 19.93 11.33 6.17
CA ARG A 124 18.49 11.32 5.93
C ARG A 124 18.14 11.33 4.43
N PRO A 125 17.01 10.73 4.04
CA PRO A 125 16.52 10.78 2.68
C PRO A 125 16.06 12.20 2.28
N THR A 126 16.00 12.46 0.97
CA THR A 126 15.40 13.67 0.39
C THR A 126 13.97 13.41 -0.09
N ALA A 127 13.56 12.15 -0.16
CA ALA A 127 12.21 11.73 -0.46
C ALA A 127 11.88 10.45 0.29
N ILE A 128 10.60 10.25 0.61
CA ILE A 128 10.11 9.03 1.27
C ILE A 128 8.88 8.50 0.52
N PHE A 129 8.92 7.19 0.25
CA PHE A 129 7.73 6.43 -0.09
C PHE A 129 7.15 5.83 1.20
N CYS A 130 5.90 6.17 1.49
CA CYS A 130 5.13 5.61 2.59
C CYS A 130 4.14 4.59 2.01
N GLU A 131 4.13 3.38 2.55
CA GLU A 131 3.27 2.28 2.08
C GLU A 131 1.77 2.49 2.39
N SER A 132 1.40 3.61 3.03
CA SER A 132 0.01 4.06 3.15
C SER A 132 -0.07 5.58 3.30
N ASP A 133 -1.23 6.15 2.99
CA ASP A 133 -1.49 7.59 3.18
C ASP A 133 -1.54 7.96 4.67
N GLU A 134 -2.04 7.08 5.54
CA GLU A 134 -1.98 7.32 6.99
C GLU A 134 -0.54 7.47 7.49
N MET A 135 0.37 6.62 7.03
CA MET A 135 1.79 6.75 7.36
C MET A 135 2.38 8.03 6.75
N ALA A 136 1.98 8.40 5.52
CA ALA A 136 2.42 9.65 4.90
C ALA A 136 1.98 10.88 5.70
N PHE A 137 0.75 10.92 6.21
CA PHE A 137 0.29 12.02 7.08
C PHE A 137 1.12 12.11 8.36
N GLY A 138 1.45 10.96 8.97
CA GLY A 138 2.36 10.91 10.14
C GLY A 138 3.75 11.46 9.81
N ALA A 139 4.30 11.08 8.64
CA ALA A 139 5.59 11.58 8.16
C ALA A 139 5.57 13.09 7.90
N MET A 140 4.51 13.61 7.26
CA MET A 140 4.34 15.05 7.03
C MET A 140 4.26 15.83 8.34
N GLN A 141 3.56 15.32 9.34
CA GLN A 141 3.48 15.93 10.65
C GLN A 141 4.86 16.00 11.34
N ALA A 142 5.65 14.92 11.28
CA ALA A 142 7.01 14.89 11.82
C ALA A 142 7.94 15.86 11.08
N ALA A 143 7.91 15.87 9.75
CA ALA A 143 8.67 16.82 8.94
C ALA A 143 8.41 18.27 9.38
N ARG A 144 7.13 18.61 9.56
CA ARG A 144 6.72 19.96 10.04
C ARG A 144 7.29 20.26 11.45
N ARG A 145 7.28 19.30 12.38
CA ARG A 145 7.87 19.49 13.74
C ARG A 145 9.38 19.76 13.67
N HIS A 146 10.07 19.14 12.72
CA HIS A 146 11.49 19.36 12.45
C HIS A 146 11.78 20.63 11.63
N GLY A 147 10.76 21.45 11.36
CA GLY A 147 10.90 22.69 10.57
C GLY A 147 11.16 22.44 9.07
N LEU A 148 10.91 21.23 8.58
CA LEU A 148 11.09 20.88 7.18
C LEU A 148 9.82 21.17 6.38
N LYS A 149 10.00 21.72 5.20
CA LYS A 149 8.93 21.97 4.24
C LYS A 149 8.77 20.78 3.30
N VAL A 150 7.55 20.31 3.14
CA VAL A 150 7.16 19.36 2.12
C VAL A 150 6.55 20.17 0.97
N PRO A 151 7.05 20.05 -0.26
CA PRO A 151 8.10 19.15 -0.74
C PRO A 151 9.52 19.71 -0.76
N ASP A 152 9.74 20.99 -0.38
CA ASP A 152 10.98 21.73 -0.65
C ASP A 152 12.23 21.10 -0.01
N ASP A 153 12.12 20.62 1.25
CA ASP A 153 13.20 20.00 2.00
C ASP A 153 13.15 18.46 1.96
N ILE A 154 11.95 17.91 1.77
CA ILE A 154 11.70 16.46 1.67
C ILE A 154 10.39 16.19 0.91
N SER A 155 10.45 15.37 -0.13
CA SER A 155 9.28 14.89 -0.83
C SER A 155 8.66 13.69 -0.12
N ILE A 156 7.33 13.61 -0.08
CA ILE A 156 6.60 12.50 0.54
C ILE A 156 5.52 12.03 -0.43
N ILE A 157 5.50 10.71 -0.70
CA ILE A 157 4.46 10.06 -1.48
C ILE A 157 3.81 8.97 -0.62
N GLY A 158 2.49 8.90 -0.67
CA GLY A 158 1.67 7.89 0.00
C GLY A 158 1.18 6.78 -0.93
N PHE A 159 0.27 6.00 -0.40
CA PHE A 159 -0.42 4.91 -1.08
C PHE A 159 -1.81 4.79 -0.46
N ASP A 160 -2.82 4.43 -1.21
CA ASP A 160 -4.22 4.12 -0.96
C ASP A 160 -5.20 5.08 -1.66
N GLY A 161 -4.90 6.39 -1.76
CA GLY A 161 -5.83 7.41 -2.24
C GLY A 161 -6.86 7.80 -1.18
N HIS A 162 -6.43 7.88 0.08
CA HIS A 162 -7.30 8.31 1.18
C HIS A 162 -7.90 9.69 0.90
N GLU A 163 -9.16 9.93 1.27
CA GLU A 163 -9.84 11.22 1.02
C GLU A 163 -9.06 12.44 1.54
N MET A 164 -8.37 12.29 2.69
CA MET A 164 -7.54 13.36 3.26
C MET A 164 -6.28 13.68 2.43
N ALA A 165 -5.92 12.84 1.44
CA ALA A 165 -4.77 13.11 0.58
C ALA A 165 -4.98 14.37 -0.26
N GLU A 166 -6.23 14.66 -0.68
CA GLU A 166 -6.57 15.89 -1.39
C GLU A 166 -6.36 17.12 -0.50
N TYR A 167 -6.88 17.10 0.72
CA TYR A 167 -6.78 18.24 1.65
C TYR A 167 -5.38 18.50 2.19
N SER A 168 -4.52 17.50 2.17
CA SER A 168 -3.12 17.60 2.59
C SER A 168 -2.14 17.78 1.42
N ASP A 169 -2.64 17.94 0.20
CA ASP A 169 -1.84 18.01 -1.03
C ASP A 169 -0.90 16.81 -1.23
N LEU A 170 -1.27 15.61 -0.71
CA LEU A 170 -0.46 14.41 -0.75
C LEU A 170 -0.52 13.74 -2.14
N THR A 171 0.62 13.61 -2.79
CA THR A 171 0.81 12.70 -3.93
C THR A 171 0.67 11.26 -3.44
N THR A 172 -0.16 10.45 -4.11
CA THR A 172 -0.45 9.09 -3.67
C THR A 172 -0.71 8.13 -4.83
N MET A 173 -0.51 6.84 -4.60
CA MET A 173 -1.03 5.78 -5.46
C MET A 173 -2.46 5.46 -5.03
N GLU A 174 -3.44 5.90 -5.80
CA GLU A 174 -4.86 5.67 -5.52
C GLU A 174 -5.28 4.26 -5.91
N GLN A 175 -5.87 3.54 -4.95
CA GLN A 175 -6.54 2.26 -5.16
C GLN A 175 -7.99 2.48 -5.59
N PRO A 176 -8.54 1.71 -6.54
CA PRO A 176 -9.94 1.80 -6.93
C PRO A 176 -10.85 1.06 -5.93
N VAL A 177 -10.81 1.46 -4.64
CA VAL A 177 -11.46 0.71 -3.54
C VAL A 177 -12.96 0.52 -3.74
N GLN A 178 -13.65 1.53 -4.29
CA GLN A 178 -15.08 1.40 -4.60
C GLN A 178 -15.31 0.31 -5.65
N LEU A 179 -14.55 0.33 -6.75
CA LEU A 179 -14.66 -0.68 -7.81
C LEU A 179 -14.27 -2.07 -7.30
N MET A 180 -13.27 -2.16 -6.40
CA MET A 180 -12.90 -3.44 -5.75
C MET A 180 -14.10 -4.02 -4.99
N GLY A 181 -14.81 -3.21 -4.22
CA GLY A 181 -16.02 -3.60 -3.50
C GLY A 181 -17.16 -4.02 -4.44
N GLU A 182 -17.39 -3.25 -5.50
CA GLU A 182 -18.40 -3.56 -6.52
C GLU A 182 -18.12 -4.89 -7.23
N MET A 183 -16.87 -5.15 -7.60
CA MET A 183 -16.48 -6.40 -8.25
C MET A 183 -16.55 -7.61 -7.31
N ALA A 184 -16.20 -7.44 -6.04
CA ALA A 184 -16.36 -8.49 -5.04
C ALA A 184 -17.85 -8.86 -4.84
N ALA A 185 -18.70 -7.85 -4.70
CA ALA A 185 -20.15 -8.05 -4.58
C ALA A 185 -20.73 -8.69 -5.85
N TRP A 186 -20.33 -8.23 -7.03
CA TRP A 186 -20.75 -8.81 -8.31
C TRP A 186 -20.40 -10.29 -8.40
N SER A 187 -19.17 -10.67 -8.07
CA SER A 187 -18.71 -12.06 -8.13
C SER A 187 -19.51 -12.98 -7.17
N ILE A 188 -19.88 -12.47 -6.01
CA ILE A 188 -20.76 -13.19 -5.06
C ILE A 188 -22.15 -13.38 -5.64
N MET A 189 -22.76 -12.31 -6.15
CA MET A 189 -24.11 -12.36 -6.72
C MET A 189 -24.20 -13.30 -7.90
N GLU A 190 -23.15 -13.37 -8.72
CA GLU A 190 -23.07 -14.34 -9.82
C GLU A 190 -23.10 -15.78 -9.30
N ARG A 191 -22.30 -16.09 -8.28
CA ARG A 191 -22.21 -17.43 -7.70
C ARG A 191 -23.46 -17.82 -6.92
N ILE A 192 -24.19 -16.89 -6.30
CA ILE A 192 -25.51 -17.16 -5.71
C ILE A 192 -26.48 -17.57 -6.81
N ARG A 193 -26.50 -16.87 -7.96
CA ARG A 193 -27.40 -17.19 -9.07
C ARG A 193 -27.01 -18.47 -9.81
N LYS A 194 -25.69 -18.72 -9.90
CA LYS A 194 -25.11 -19.86 -10.62
C LYS A 194 -24.02 -20.50 -9.77
N PRO A 195 -24.34 -21.43 -8.88
CA PRO A 195 -23.38 -22.06 -7.96
C PRO A 195 -22.20 -22.76 -8.64
N SER A 196 -22.35 -23.16 -9.91
CA SER A 196 -21.30 -23.77 -10.72
C SER A 196 -20.42 -22.77 -11.47
N ALA A 197 -20.58 -21.45 -11.28
CA ALA A 197 -19.72 -20.46 -11.88
C ALA A 197 -18.30 -20.57 -11.31
N GLU A 198 -17.30 -20.50 -12.19
CA GLU A 198 -15.89 -20.50 -11.79
C GLU A 198 -15.54 -19.24 -11.00
N PRO A 199 -14.60 -19.33 -10.05
CA PRO A 199 -14.09 -18.16 -9.36
C PRO A 199 -13.40 -17.17 -10.30
N HIS A 200 -13.64 -15.87 -10.08
CA HIS A 200 -12.95 -14.80 -10.81
C HIS A 200 -11.76 -14.28 -10.00
N SER A 201 -10.61 -14.12 -10.64
CA SER A 201 -9.44 -13.46 -10.05
C SER A 201 -9.16 -12.18 -10.84
N LEU A 202 -9.46 -11.03 -10.23
CA LEU A 202 -9.37 -9.73 -10.86
C LEU A 202 -8.23 -8.92 -10.25
N VAL A 203 -7.38 -8.35 -11.10
CA VAL A 203 -6.35 -7.38 -10.71
C VAL A 203 -6.73 -6.03 -11.30
N LEU A 204 -7.03 -5.05 -10.45
CA LEU A 204 -7.44 -3.72 -10.86
C LEU A 204 -6.24 -2.77 -10.90
N PRO A 205 -6.18 -1.83 -11.86
CA PRO A 205 -5.11 -0.86 -11.94
C PRO A 205 -5.24 0.19 -10.83
N THR A 206 -4.10 0.64 -10.30
CA THR A 206 -3.99 1.83 -9.45
C THR A 206 -3.66 3.06 -10.29
N THR A 207 -3.88 4.25 -9.74
CA THR A 207 -3.59 5.53 -10.40
C THR A 207 -2.63 6.36 -9.56
N LEU A 208 -1.54 6.86 -10.17
CA LEU A 208 -0.68 7.84 -9.53
C LEU A 208 -1.36 9.22 -9.60
N VAL A 209 -1.79 9.73 -8.44
CA VAL A 209 -2.38 11.07 -8.31
C VAL A 209 -1.29 12.02 -7.80
N VAL A 210 -0.77 12.85 -8.69
CA VAL A 210 0.31 13.80 -8.37
C VAL A 210 -0.28 15.07 -7.80
N ARG A 211 0.22 15.49 -6.62
CA ARG A 211 -0.11 16.74 -5.93
C ARG A 211 1.17 17.47 -5.50
N ASN A 212 1.07 18.33 -4.48
CA ASN A 212 2.17 19.21 -4.10
C ASN A 212 3.16 18.62 -3.07
N SER A 213 2.98 17.40 -2.58
CA SER A 213 3.90 16.77 -1.62
C SER A 213 5.18 16.20 -2.23
N THR A 214 5.28 16.19 -3.57
CA THR A 214 6.44 15.70 -4.30
C THR A 214 6.84 16.68 -5.38
N ARG A 215 8.08 17.13 -5.36
CA ARG A 215 8.76 17.83 -6.47
C ARG A 215 10.24 17.95 -6.18
N ARG A 216 10.97 18.39 -7.16
CA ARG A 216 12.33 18.84 -7.04
C ARG A 216 12.47 20.29 -7.46
#